data_172107fc7946a6c17f587f5febc2fbd2
#
_entry.id   172107fc7946a6c17f587f5febc2fbd2
#
_cell.length_a   1.000
_cell.length_b   1.000
_cell.length_c   1.000
_cell.angle_alpha   90.00
_cell.angle_beta   90.00
_cell.angle_gamma   90.00
#
_symmetry.space_group_name_H-M   'P 1'
#
loop_
_entity.id
_entity.type
_entity.pdbx_description
1 polymer ?
#
loop_
_entity_poly.entity_id
_entity_poly.type
_entity_poly.pdbx_seq_one_letter_code
_entity_poly.pdbx_strand_id
1 'polypeptide(L)'
;MKLIIGLGNPGNEYKNTRHNIGFELLDFIANRNGLQFKNDKKFNAMSVDMIVNREKVLLIKPLSYMNLSGTVVFKYVKFYDISVNDILVIQDDLDMEFGKTRILFDSSSGGHNGINNIIEMLGTKGFTRLKIGISKDKNIDTKDYVLGKFNEDERRSLDNLYVKLESIVDDFVLYDMDKLKQKYNNINNNN
;
A
#
# COMPACT_ATOMS: atom_id res chain seq x y z
N MET A 1 -7.10 -14.97 -7.39
CA MET A 1 -7.35 -13.51 -7.45
C MET A 1 -6.53 -12.82 -6.38
N LYS A 2 -5.78 -11.81 -6.74
CA LYS A 2 -4.97 -11.02 -5.80
C LYS A 2 -5.73 -9.76 -5.37
N LEU A 3 -5.56 -9.36 -4.10
CA LEU A 3 -6.10 -8.12 -3.54
C LEU A 3 -4.95 -7.20 -3.15
N ILE A 4 -4.91 -6.02 -3.74
CA ILE A 4 -3.87 -5.02 -3.48
C ILE A 4 -4.53 -3.79 -2.86
N ILE A 5 -4.09 -3.44 -1.67
CA ILE A 5 -4.64 -2.37 -0.86
C ILE A 5 -3.62 -1.23 -0.78
N GLY A 6 -3.95 -0.07 -1.30
CA GLY A 6 -3.23 1.15 -0.97
C GLY A 6 -3.82 1.77 0.29
N LEU A 7 -2.99 2.09 1.27
CA LEU A 7 -3.43 2.81 2.47
C LEU A 7 -3.39 4.32 2.28
N GLY A 8 -4.33 5.01 2.90
CA GLY A 8 -4.48 6.45 2.87
C GLY A 8 -5.75 6.89 3.60
N ASN A 9 -5.92 8.19 3.77
CA ASN A 9 -7.15 8.81 4.28
C ASN A 9 -7.97 9.40 3.13
N PRO A 10 -9.29 9.26 3.14
CA PRO A 10 -10.16 9.90 2.16
C PRO A 10 -10.30 11.40 2.43
N GLY A 11 -10.53 12.17 1.37
CA GLY A 11 -10.74 13.61 1.43
C GLY A 11 -9.65 14.40 0.71
N ASN A 12 -10.02 15.59 0.22
CA ASN A 12 -9.11 16.44 -0.54
C ASN A 12 -7.97 17.00 0.34
N GLU A 13 -8.23 17.17 1.63
CA GLU A 13 -7.27 17.65 2.62
C GLU A 13 -6.08 16.67 2.81
N TYR A 14 -6.30 15.38 2.57
CA TYR A 14 -5.26 14.35 2.69
C TYR A 14 -4.51 14.05 1.40
N LYS A 15 -4.95 14.63 0.27
CA LYS A 15 -4.25 14.47 -1.01
C LYS A 15 -2.82 14.95 -0.91
N ASN A 16 -1.92 14.17 -1.50
CA ASN A 16 -0.48 14.46 -1.56
C ASN A 16 0.22 14.45 -0.18
N THR A 17 -0.42 13.90 0.86
CA THR A 17 0.22 13.69 2.15
C THR A 17 1.05 12.41 2.13
N ARG A 18 2.08 12.32 2.99
CA ARG A 18 2.94 11.14 3.10
C ARG A 18 2.16 9.87 3.43
N HIS A 19 1.14 9.99 4.29
CA HIS A 19 0.29 8.86 4.68
C HIS A 19 -0.57 8.31 3.53
N ASN A 20 -0.75 9.08 2.45
CA ASN A 20 -1.51 8.69 1.27
C ASN A 20 -0.65 8.10 0.13
N ILE A 21 0.64 7.79 0.38
CA ILE A 21 1.52 7.24 -0.66
C ILE A 21 0.98 5.92 -1.25
N GLY A 22 0.27 5.12 -0.46
CA GLY A 22 -0.39 3.90 -0.95
C GLY A 22 -1.52 4.21 -1.93
N PHE A 23 -2.35 5.22 -1.65
CA PHE A 23 -3.39 5.69 -2.57
C PHE A 23 -2.79 6.20 -3.88
N GLU A 24 -1.74 7.03 -3.77
CA GLU A 24 -1.10 7.64 -4.92
C GLU A 24 -0.45 6.61 -5.84
N LEU A 25 0.21 5.59 -5.27
CA LEU A 25 0.78 4.51 -6.06
C LEU A 25 -0.30 3.75 -6.84
N LEU A 26 -1.44 3.45 -6.20
CA LEU A 26 -2.52 2.77 -6.91
C LEU A 26 -3.16 3.65 -7.99
N ASP A 27 -3.28 4.96 -7.76
CA ASP A 27 -3.73 5.91 -8.79
C ASP A 27 -2.75 5.94 -9.97
N PHE A 28 -1.45 5.96 -9.70
CA PHE A 28 -0.42 5.89 -10.73
C PHE A 28 -0.52 4.62 -11.58
N ILE A 29 -0.63 3.44 -10.93
CA ILE A 29 -0.77 2.14 -11.61
C ILE A 29 -2.03 2.12 -12.47
N ALA A 30 -3.19 2.52 -11.93
CA ALA A 30 -4.43 2.56 -12.67
C ALA A 30 -4.34 3.47 -13.91
N ASN A 31 -3.82 4.69 -13.75
CA ASN A 31 -3.67 5.66 -14.85
C ASN A 31 -2.75 5.12 -15.95
N ARG A 32 -1.62 4.51 -15.61
CA ARG A 32 -0.70 3.91 -16.61
C ARG A 32 -1.34 2.77 -17.40
N ASN A 33 -2.28 2.06 -16.80
CA ASN A 33 -3.01 0.96 -17.43
C ASN A 33 -4.33 1.42 -18.07
N GLY A 34 -4.59 2.73 -18.18
CA GLY A 34 -5.82 3.29 -18.77
C GLY A 34 -7.08 2.96 -17.96
N LEU A 35 -6.93 2.68 -16.68
CA LEU A 35 -8.02 2.28 -15.78
C LEU A 35 -8.46 3.44 -14.89
N GLN A 36 -9.71 3.41 -14.44
CA GLN A 36 -10.27 4.40 -13.52
C GLN A 36 -10.90 3.73 -12.31
N PHE A 37 -10.55 4.21 -11.14
CA PHE A 37 -11.20 3.81 -9.89
C PHE A 37 -12.68 4.20 -9.88
N LYS A 38 -13.53 3.27 -9.43
CA LYS A 38 -14.97 3.48 -9.23
C LYS A 38 -15.30 3.44 -7.74
N ASN A 39 -16.29 4.21 -7.33
CA ASN A 39 -16.77 4.18 -5.94
C ASN A 39 -17.58 2.91 -5.69
N ASP A 40 -17.05 2.03 -4.88
CA ASP A 40 -17.71 0.83 -4.39
C ASP A 40 -18.42 1.13 -3.05
N LYS A 41 -19.65 1.64 -3.15
CA LYS A 41 -20.44 2.01 -1.98
C LYS A 41 -20.74 0.84 -1.05
N LYS A 42 -20.81 -0.39 -1.59
CA LYS A 42 -21.06 -1.61 -0.79
C LYS A 42 -19.98 -1.86 0.24
N PHE A 43 -18.73 -1.62 -0.15
CA PHE A 43 -17.57 -1.88 0.69
C PHE A 43 -16.93 -0.63 1.29
N ASN A 44 -17.41 0.56 0.91
CA ASN A 44 -16.83 1.84 1.30
C ASN A 44 -15.37 1.98 0.84
N ALA A 45 -15.14 1.79 -0.46
CA ALA A 45 -13.82 1.89 -1.08
C ALA A 45 -13.89 2.49 -2.50
N MET A 46 -12.79 2.99 -3.00
CA MET A 46 -12.56 3.08 -4.43
C MET A 46 -11.93 1.77 -4.90
N SER A 47 -12.43 1.21 -5.99
CA SER A 47 -11.92 -0.06 -6.51
C SER A 47 -11.78 -0.06 -8.02
N VAL A 48 -10.86 -0.88 -8.53
CA VAL A 48 -10.70 -1.17 -9.95
C VAL A 48 -10.11 -2.57 -10.14
N ASP A 49 -10.66 -3.29 -11.12
CA ASP A 49 -10.13 -4.59 -11.55
C ASP A 49 -9.07 -4.39 -12.63
N MET A 50 -7.99 -5.19 -12.58
CA MET A 50 -7.03 -5.32 -13.68
C MET A 50 -6.62 -6.78 -13.88
N ILE A 51 -5.97 -7.07 -14.99
CA ILE A 51 -5.39 -8.37 -15.27
C ILE A 51 -3.88 -8.22 -15.38
N VAL A 52 -3.15 -8.97 -14.57
CA VAL A 52 -1.69 -9.08 -14.63
C VAL A 52 -1.34 -10.52 -14.92
N ASN A 53 -0.72 -10.79 -16.07
CA ASN A 53 -0.31 -12.13 -16.47
C ASN A 53 -1.43 -13.19 -16.37
N ARG A 54 -2.64 -12.86 -16.82
CA ARG A 54 -3.86 -13.66 -16.77
C ARG A 54 -4.46 -13.88 -15.37
N GLU A 55 -3.85 -13.32 -14.34
CA GLU A 55 -4.39 -13.32 -12.97
C GLU A 55 -5.27 -12.09 -12.75
N LYS A 56 -6.46 -12.29 -12.17
CA LYS A 56 -7.32 -11.18 -11.77
C LYS A 56 -6.75 -10.51 -10.52
N VAL A 57 -6.59 -9.20 -10.61
CA VAL A 57 -6.09 -8.34 -9.53
C VAL A 57 -7.14 -7.28 -9.22
N LEU A 58 -7.50 -7.15 -7.97
CA LEU A 58 -8.39 -6.11 -7.48
C LEU A 58 -7.58 -5.09 -6.69
N LEU A 59 -7.53 -3.85 -7.17
CA LEU A 59 -6.92 -2.72 -6.47
C LEU A 59 -8.00 -2.00 -5.66
N ILE A 60 -7.75 -1.75 -4.39
CA ILE A 60 -8.68 -1.01 -3.53
C ILE A 60 -8.00 0.10 -2.73
N LYS A 61 -8.71 1.21 -2.57
CA LYS A 61 -8.39 2.31 -1.66
C LYS A 61 -9.54 2.45 -0.67
N PRO A 62 -9.37 2.04 0.61
CA PRO A 62 -10.41 2.19 1.64
C PRO A 62 -10.85 3.65 1.79
N LEU A 63 -12.16 3.91 1.83
CA LEU A 63 -12.72 5.26 2.08
C LEU A 63 -13.06 5.47 3.56
N SER A 64 -12.57 4.59 4.45
CA SER A 64 -12.52 4.81 5.89
C SER A 64 -11.26 5.60 6.27
N TYR A 65 -11.26 6.22 7.45
CA TYR A 65 -10.01 6.74 8.00
C TYR A 65 -9.00 5.63 8.24
N MET A 66 -7.70 5.97 8.27
CA MET A 66 -6.60 5.03 8.35
C MET A 66 -6.79 3.95 9.43
N ASN A 67 -7.20 4.32 10.63
CA ASN A 67 -7.42 3.42 11.76
C ASN A 67 -8.63 2.47 11.61
N LEU A 68 -9.40 2.58 10.53
CA LEU A 68 -10.55 1.72 10.20
C LEU A 68 -10.37 0.99 8.86
N SER A 69 -9.18 1.02 8.26
CA SER A 69 -8.91 0.40 6.95
C SER A 69 -9.19 -1.11 6.95
N GLY A 70 -8.92 -1.78 8.05
CA GLY A 70 -9.15 -3.23 8.19
C GLY A 70 -10.62 -3.62 8.07
N THR A 71 -11.57 -2.76 8.46
CA THR A 71 -13.00 -3.04 8.32
C THR A 71 -13.40 -3.16 6.85
N VAL A 72 -12.80 -2.36 5.99
CA VAL A 72 -13.02 -2.40 4.53
C VAL A 72 -12.34 -3.62 3.93
N VAL A 73 -11.08 -3.86 4.26
CA VAL A 73 -10.31 -5.02 3.78
C VAL A 73 -11.00 -6.33 4.13
N PHE A 74 -11.45 -6.48 5.37
CA PHE A 74 -12.18 -7.67 5.83
C PHE A 74 -13.42 -7.98 5.00
N LYS A 75 -14.21 -6.95 4.63
CA LYS A 75 -15.40 -7.13 3.79
C LYS A 75 -15.05 -7.69 2.40
N TYR A 76 -13.98 -7.18 1.76
CA TYR A 76 -13.50 -7.71 0.48
C TYR A 76 -13.01 -9.15 0.61
N VAL A 77 -12.18 -9.45 1.61
CA VAL A 77 -11.64 -10.78 1.87
C VAL A 77 -12.77 -11.79 2.05
N LYS A 78 -13.77 -11.46 2.88
CA LYS A 78 -14.93 -12.32 3.12
C LYS A 78 -15.83 -12.51 1.89
N PHE A 79 -16.09 -11.44 1.15
CA PHE A 79 -17.01 -11.50 0.02
C PHE A 79 -16.44 -12.26 -1.18
N TYR A 80 -15.16 -12.09 -1.46
CA TYR A 80 -14.48 -12.72 -2.59
C TYR A 80 -13.72 -13.99 -2.22
N ASP A 81 -13.80 -14.44 -0.96
CA ASP A 81 -13.08 -15.60 -0.43
C ASP A 81 -11.57 -15.57 -0.74
N ILE A 82 -10.93 -14.42 -0.42
CA ILE A 82 -9.53 -14.17 -0.74
C ILE A 82 -8.64 -14.76 0.34
N SER A 83 -7.67 -15.60 -0.07
CA SER A 83 -6.63 -16.08 0.84
C SER A 83 -5.76 -14.92 1.34
N VAL A 84 -5.35 -14.95 2.61
CA VAL A 84 -4.43 -13.95 3.18
C VAL A 84 -3.09 -13.89 2.45
N ASN A 85 -2.65 -15.00 1.85
CA ASN A 85 -1.45 -15.06 1.02
C ASN A 85 -1.58 -14.30 -0.31
N ASP A 86 -2.82 -13.98 -0.71
CA ASP A 86 -3.13 -13.22 -1.92
C ASP A 86 -3.35 -11.74 -1.66
N ILE A 87 -3.00 -11.26 -0.45
CA ILE A 87 -3.14 -9.88 -0.03
C ILE A 87 -1.79 -9.17 -0.03
N LEU A 88 -1.74 -8.01 -0.70
CA LEU A 88 -0.65 -7.04 -0.60
C LEU A 88 -1.17 -5.72 -0.05
N VAL A 89 -0.60 -5.24 1.05
CA VAL A 89 -0.90 -3.93 1.62
C VAL A 89 0.28 -2.98 1.40
N ILE A 90 0.01 -1.84 0.79
CA ILE A 90 0.99 -0.79 0.51
C ILE A 90 0.84 0.30 1.57
N GLN A 91 1.94 0.59 2.28
CA GLN A 91 1.98 1.52 3.41
C GLN A 91 3.21 2.41 3.40
N ASP A 92 3.10 3.58 4.02
CA ASP A 92 4.24 4.40 4.40
C ASP A 92 5.00 3.82 5.61
N ASP A 93 6.28 4.19 5.73
CA ASP A 93 7.13 3.84 6.86
C ASP A 93 8.05 4.99 7.26
N LEU A 94 7.91 5.45 8.51
CA LEU A 94 8.66 6.55 9.10
C LEU A 94 10.12 6.21 9.42
N ASP A 95 10.41 4.93 9.66
CA ASP A 95 11.74 4.48 10.09
C ASP A 95 12.64 4.10 8.91
N MET A 96 12.14 4.27 7.69
CA MET A 96 12.88 4.05 6.46
C MET A 96 13.11 5.38 5.74
N GLU A 97 14.32 5.56 5.19
CA GLU A 97 14.64 6.72 4.34
C GLU A 97 13.68 6.83 3.17
N PHE A 98 13.41 8.07 2.73
CA PHE A 98 12.52 8.34 1.61
C PHE A 98 12.90 7.53 0.36
N GLY A 99 11.91 6.85 -0.23
CA GLY A 99 12.09 6.05 -1.43
C GLY A 99 12.71 4.66 -1.22
N LYS A 100 13.20 4.32 -0.03
CA LYS A 100 13.59 2.94 0.29
C LYS A 100 12.34 2.07 0.41
N THR A 101 12.47 0.81 0.04
CA THR A 101 11.35 -0.14 0.05
C THR A 101 11.71 -1.42 0.78
N ARG A 102 10.72 -2.04 1.40
CA ARG A 102 10.87 -3.35 2.04
C ARG A 102 9.61 -4.18 1.89
N ILE A 103 9.79 -5.44 1.55
CA ILE A 103 8.71 -6.43 1.53
C ILE A 103 8.75 -7.24 2.81
N LEU A 104 7.62 -7.29 3.50
CA LEU A 104 7.44 -8.06 4.72
C LEU A 104 6.26 -9.03 4.58
N PHE A 105 6.36 -10.12 5.30
CA PHE A 105 5.29 -11.09 5.50
C PHE A 105 5.28 -11.50 6.98
N ASP A 106 4.09 -11.74 7.54
CA ASP A 106 3.89 -12.15 8.94
C ASP A 106 4.65 -11.28 9.96
N SER A 107 4.40 -10.00 9.93
CA SER A 107 5.12 -9.02 10.74
C SER A 107 4.16 -8.10 11.53
N SER A 108 4.59 -7.61 12.70
CA SER A 108 3.83 -6.66 13.52
C SER A 108 3.59 -5.33 12.79
N SER A 109 2.61 -4.53 13.24
CA SER A 109 2.23 -3.26 12.58
C SER A 109 3.34 -2.20 12.58
N GLY A 110 4.31 -2.29 13.50
CA GLY A 110 5.31 -1.23 13.68
C GLY A 110 4.72 0.12 14.07
N GLY A 111 3.54 0.12 14.73
CA GLY A 111 2.83 1.34 15.12
C GLY A 111 1.97 1.97 14.02
N HIS A 112 1.93 1.41 12.82
CA HIS A 112 1.09 1.91 11.74
C HIS A 112 -0.38 1.56 11.96
N ASN A 113 -1.23 2.59 12.20
CA ASN A 113 -2.63 2.42 12.60
C ASN A 113 -3.46 1.61 11.59
N GLY A 114 -3.27 1.83 10.29
CA GLY A 114 -3.99 1.07 9.25
C GLY A 114 -3.64 -0.41 9.26
N ILE A 115 -2.35 -0.74 9.40
CA ILE A 115 -1.89 -2.13 9.51
C ILE A 115 -2.41 -2.77 10.79
N ASN A 116 -2.38 -2.05 11.90
CA ASN A 116 -2.89 -2.55 13.17
C ASN A 116 -4.36 -3.00 13.06
N ASN A 117 -5.18 -2.15 12.46
CA ASN A 117 -6.60 -2.48 12.25
C ASN A 117 -6.80 -3.61 11.23
N ILE A 118 -5.97 -3.72 10.18
CA ILE A 118 -6.05 -4.86 9.26
C ILE A 118 -5.72 -6.18 9.99
N ILE A 119 -4.66 -6.21 10.79
CA ILE A 119 -4.29 -7.38 11.61
C ILE A 119 -5.44 -7.78 12.55
N GLU A 120 -6.02 -6.80 13.25
CA GLU A 120 -7.15 -7.01 14.16
C GLU A 120 -8.35 -7.61 13.43
N MET A 121 -8.75 -7.02 12.31
CA MET A 121 -9.94 -7.44 11.56
C MET A 121 -9.78 -8.78 10.83
N LEU A 122 -8.59 -9.08 10.33
CA LEU A 122 -8.29 -10.37 9.67
C LEU A 122 -7.96 -11.48 10.69
N GLY A 123 -7.63 -11.14 11.94
CA GLY A 123 -7.19 -12.08 12.98
C GLY A 123 -5.81 -12.68 12.70
N THR A 124 -5.04 -12.10 11.78
CA THR A 124 -3.71 -12.60 11.39
C THR A 124 -2.85 -11.47 10.85
N LYS A 125 -1.54 -11.61 10.99
CA LYS A 125 -0.51 -10.77 10.35
C LYS A 125 0.14 -11.44 9.12
N GLY A 126 -0.32 -12.65 8.75
CA GLY A 126 0.19 -13.48 7.66
C GLY A 126 -0.19 -12.99 6.26
N PHE A 127 -0.03 -11.70 5.98
CA PHE A 127 -0.21 -11.09 4.65
C PHE A 127 1.02 -10.29 4.25
N THR A 128 1.15 -10.06 2.93
CA THR A 128 2.30 -9.32 2.38
C THR A 128 2.13 -7.82 2.57
N ARG A 129 3.24 -7.14 2.88
CA ARG A 129 3.29 -5.68 2.94
C ARG A 129 4.43 -5.12 2.10
N LEU A 130 4.14 -4.09 1.34
CA LEU A 130 5.12 -3.22 0.70
C LEU A 130 5.24 -1.96 1.55
N LYS A 131 6.34 -1.82 2.26
CA LYS A 131 6.69 -0.62 3.03
C LYS A 131 7.44 0.35 2.13
N ILE A 132 7.03 1.61 2.13
CA ILE A 132 7.65 2.70 1.39
C ILE A 132 8.16 3.73 2.39
N GLY A 133 9.46 3.92 2.44
CA GLY A 133 10.10 4.89 3.32
C GLY A 133 9.67 6.32 3.00
N ILE A 134 9.28 7.05 4.02
CA ILE A 134 8.93 8.48 3.94
C ILE A 134 9.84 9.34 4.81
N SER A 135 10.87 8.74 5.44
CA SER A 135 11.71 9.37 6.47
C SER A 135 10.89 9.84 7.68
N LYS A 136 11.54 10.53 8.60
CA LYS A 136 10.90 11.24 9.71
C LYS A 136 11.70 12.49 10.07
N ASP A 137 11.02 13.48 10.61
CA ASP A 137 11.66 14.64 11.24
C ASP A 137 11.45 14.54 12.76
N LYS A 138 12.55 14.54 13.50
CA LYS A 138 12.52 14.42 14.98
C LYS A 138 11.87 15.64 15.67
N ASN A 139 11.79 16.76 14.97
CA ASN A 139 11.22 18.02 15.46
C ASN A 139 9.71 18.14 15.20
N ILE A 140 9.13 17.21 14.43
CA ILE A 140 7.71 17.22 14.05
C ILE A 140 7.03 16.01 14.70
N ASP A 141 5.86 16.22 15.30
CA ASP A 141 5.05 15.12 15.81
C ASP A 141 4.73 14.13 14.68
N THR A 142 4.78 12.84 15.00
CA THR A 142 4.59 11.75 14.02
C THR A 142 3.29 11.90 13.22
N LYS A 143 2.19 12.26 13.90
CA LYS A 143 0.89 12.44 13.25
C LYS A 143 0.92 13.61 12.26
N ASP A 144 1.52 14.72 12.66
CA ASP A 144 1.63 15.91 11.81
C ASP A 144 2.56 15.65 10.62
N TYR A 145 3.64 14.89 10.82
CA TYR A 145 4.56 14.52 9.76
C TYR A 145 3.92 13.65 8.68
N VAL A 146 3.21 12.58 9.05
CA VAL A 146 2.55 11.70 8.08
C VAL A 146 1.40 12.37 7.35
N LEU A 147 0.71 13.31 8.00
CA LEU A 147 -0.33 14.13 7.39
C LEU A 147 0.23 15.36 6.65
N GLY A 148 1.53 15.61 6.76
CA GLY A 148 2.25 16.61 5.97
C GLY A 148 2.44 16.18 4.51
N LYS A 149 2.57 17.17 3.63
CA LYS A 149 2.84 16.92 2.21
C LYS A 149 4.31 16.62 1.98
N PHE A 150 4.62 15.89 0.92
CA PHE A 150 5.97 15.77 0.41
C PHE A 150 6.53 17.14 0.04
N ASN A 151 7.83 17.35 0.31
CA ASN A 151 8.51 18.55 -0.17
C ASN A 151 8.71 18.50 -1.70
N GLU A 152 9.22 19.59 -2.30
CA GLU A 152 9.35 19.68 -3.75
C GLU A 152 10.31 18.63 -4.34
N ASP A 153 11.41 18.33 -3.66
CA ASP A 153 12.40 17.36 -4.15
C ASP A 153 11.87 15.92 -4.04
N GLU A 154 11.24 15.61 -2.91
CA GLU A 154 10.52 14.34 -2.74
C GLU A 154 9.46 14.19 -3.83
N ARG A 155 8.66 15.24 -4.06
CA ARG A 155 7.57 15.21 -5.05
C ARG A 155 8.06 14.97 -6.48
N ARG A 156 9.16 15.60 -6.88
CA ARG A 156 9.78 15.41 -8.20
C ARG A 156 10.27 13.99 -8.43
N SER A 157 10.66 13.30 -7.36
CA SER A 157 11.18 11.91 -7.46
C SER A 157 10.09 10.84 -7.36
N LEU A 158 8.85 11.19 -6.96
CA LEU A 158 7.78 10.20 -6.78
C LEU A 158 7.42 9.45 -8.05
N ASP A 159 7.35 10.09 -9.22
CA ASP A 159 6.98 9.41 -10.46
C ASP A 159 7.96 8.29 -10.81
N ASN A 160 9.27 8.54 -10.66
CA ASN A 160 10.30 7.53 -10.87
C ASN A 160 10.21 6.42 -9.82
N LEU A 161 9.91 6.78 -8.57
CA LEU A 161 9.68 5.82 -7.51
C LEU A 161 8.48 4.92 -7.82
N TYR A 162 7.36 5.50 -8.27
CA TYR A 162 6.15 4.74 -8.58
C TYR A 162 6.34 3.77 -9.75
N VAL A 163 7.14 4.11 -10.77
CA VAL A 163 7.52 3.16 -11.84
C VAL A 163 8.22 1.93 -11.25
N LYS A 164 9.15 2.13 -10.31
CA LYS A 164 9.83 1.02 -9.63
C LYS A 164 8.87 0.20 -8.76
N LEU A 165 7.96 0.86 -8.05
CA LEU A 165 6.99 0.21 -7.15
C LEU A 165 5.93 -0.57 -7.92
N GLU A 166 5.51 -0.11 -9.09
CA GLU A 166 4.61 -0.85 -10.00
C GLU A 166 5.19 -2.22 -10.33
N SER A 167 6.49 -2.30 -10.64
CA SER A 167 7.16 -3.58 -10.91
C SER A 167 7.12 -4.54 -9.70
N ILE A 168 7.16 -4.01 -8.47
CA ILE A 168 7.01 -4.84 -7.25
C ILE A 168 5.58 -5.40 -7.16
N VAL A 169 4.58 -4.58 -7.50
CA VAL A 169 3.18 -4.99 -7.50
C VAL A 169 2.94 -6.09 -8.54
N ASP A 170 3.48 -5.94 -9.75
CA ASP A 170 3.40 -6.95 -10.80
C ASP A 170 4.07 -8.27 -10.38
N ASP A 171 5.25 -8.17 -9.77
CA ASP A 171 6.01 -9.33 -9.31
C ASP A 171 5.34 -10.04 -8.12
N PHE A 172 4.58 -9.33 -7.27
CA PHE A 172 3.75 -9.96 -6.24
C PHE A 172 2.68 -10.88 -6.83
N VAL A 173 2.19 -10.56 -8.03
CA VAL A 173 1.23 -11.43 -8.72
C VAL A 173 1.90 -12.70 -9.26
N LEU A 174 3.18 -12.60 -9.66
CA LEU A 174 3.90 -13.64 -10.38
C LEU A 174 4.71 -14.58 -9.49
N TYR A 175 5.25 -14.09 -8.40
CA TYR A 175 6.25 -14.78 -7.60
C TYR A 175 5.72 -15.18 -6.24
N ASP A 176 6.27 -16.26 -5.70
CA ASP A 176 6.12 -16.58 -4.29
C ASP A 176 6.87 -15.55 -3.40
N MET A 177 6.59 -15.61 -2.11
CA MET A 177 7.11 -14.66 -1.13
C MET A 177 8.64 -14.69 -1.02
N ASP A 178 9.25 -15.86 -1.10
CA ASP A 178 10.70 -16.00 -0.93
C ASP A 178 11.45 -15.35 -2.10
N LYS A 179 10.98 -15.60 -3.32
CA LYS A 179 11.53 -14.99 -4.53
C LYS A 179 11.32 -13.47 -4.54
N LEU A 180 10.14 -13.01 -4.11
CA LEU A 180 9.84 -11.59 -4.02
C LEU A 180 10.77 -10.87 -3.02
N LYS A 181 10.97 -11.43 -1.82
CA LYS A 181 11.90 -10.91 -0.82
C LYS A 181 13.35 -10.93 -1.32
N GLN A 182 13.77 -12.03 -1.95
CA GLN A 182 15.12 -12.14 -2.50
C GLN A 182 15.39 -11.06 -3.55
N LYS A 183 14.42 -10.79 -4.43
CA LYS A 183 14.56 -9.80 -5.49
C LYS A 183 14.63 -8.36 -4.96
N TYR A 184 13.83 -8.01 -3.95
CA TYR A 184 13.65 -6.62 -3.56
C TYR A 184 14.28 -6.23 -2.23
N ASN A 185 14.45 -7.15 -1.27
CA ASN A 185 15.07 -6.82 0.01
C ASN A 185 16.60 -6.88 -0.03
N ASN A 186 17.20 -7.72 -0.91
CA ASN A 186 18.65 -7.85 -1.01
C ASN A 186 19.31 -6.68 -1.79
N ILE A 187 18.59 -6.00 -2.66
CA ILE A 187 19.08 -4.84 -3.42
C ILE A 187 19.39 -3.65 -2.50
N ASN A 188 18.73 -3.57 -1.35
CA ASN A 188 18.91 -2.46 -0.40
C ASN A 188 20.13 -2.62 0.52
N ASN A 189 20.86 -3.74 0.46
CA ASN A 189 22.05 -4.00 1.28
C ASN A 189 23.38 -3.69 0.56
N ASN A 190 23.35 -3.29 -0.71
CA ASN A 190 24.54 -3.08 -1.55
C ASN A 190 24.74 -1.62 -2.03
N ASN A 191 24.12 -0.63 -1.35
CA ASN A 191 24.40 0.80 -1.61
C ASN A 191 24.70 1.55 -0.33
#